data_ba80f5cd74222b10e10f86f4b30786aa
#
_entry.id   ba80f5cd74222b10e10f86f4b30786aa
#
_cell.length_a   1.000
_cell.length_b   1.000
_cell.length_c   1.000
_cell.angle_alpha   90.00
_cell.angle_beta   90.00
_cell.angle_gamma   90.00
#
_symmetry.space_group_name_H-M   'P 1'
#
loop_
_entity.id
_entity.type
_entity.pdbx_description
1 polymer ?
#
loop_
_entity_poly.entity_id
_entity_poly.type
_entity_poly.pdbx_seq_one_letter_code
_entity_poly.pdbx_strand_id
1 'polypeptide(L)'
;AVIETINREQQLSDISASPYRFQRKDYEPVDTMLHQMGTPIKKCGLVRSAFRPSDDTSTYQFHIPANAMMLTELQSIAEILLSLNIETDTAQKALKIAGEIERAIYKYGVTRDLNGNPIFAYEVDGFGNVLKMDDSNIPSLLSLPYLGFVKKDDPLYLNTRRFVLSDENPYFFKGSAGEGIGGAHIGINYIWP
;
A
#
# COMPACT_ATOMS: atom_id res chain seq x y z
N ALA A 1 12.08 10.53 15.58
CA ALA A 1 11.92 11.08 14.23
C ALA A 1 11.03 10.18 13.33
N VAL A 2 11.42 8.91 13.02
CA VAL A 2 10.66 8.05 12.07
C VAL A 2 9.22 7.83 12.54
N ILE A 3 9.01 7.34 13.78
CA ILE A 3 7.67 7.10 14.36
C ILE A 3 6.81 8.38 14.36
N GLU A 4 7.40 9.54 14.59
CA GLU A 4 6.68 10.82 14.56
C GLU A 4 6.24 11.19 13.13
N THR A 5 7.07 10.91 12.13
CA THR A 5 6.71 11.11 10.73
C THR A 5 5.57 10.19 10.31
N ILE A 6 5.65 8.90 10.65
CA ILE A 6 4.58 7.92 10.40
C ILE A 6 3.27 8.38 11.05
N ASN A 7 3.32 8.73 12.34
CA ASN A 7 2.16 9.21 13.06
C ASN A 7 1.57 10.49 12.44
N ARG A 8 2.40 11.43 12.02
CA ARG A 8 1.93 12.64 11.34
C ARG A 8 1.18 12.32 10.05
N GLU A 9 1.77 11.50 9.17
CA GLU A 9 1.15 11.13 7.89
C GLU A 9 -0.13 10.28 8.08
N GLN A 10 -0.21 9.49 9.17
CA GLN A 10 -1.42 8.75 9.56
C GLN A 10 -2.54 9.68 10.08
N GLN A 11 -2.16 10.76 10.79
CA GLN A 11 -3.12 11.66 11.43
C GLN A 11 -3.64 12.78 10.51
N LEU A 12 -3.15 12.88 9.28
CA LEU A 12 -3.62 13.88 8.32
C LEU A 12 -5.12 13.73 8.06
N SER A 13 -5.85 14.81 8.25
CA SER A 13 -7.27 14.93 7.90
C SER A 13 -7.48 15.62 6.55
N ASP A 14 -6.49 16.37 6.10
CA ASP A 14 -6.46 17.09 4.84
C ASP A 14 -5.04 17.02 4.26
N ILE A 15 -4.96 16.74 2.95
CA ILE A 15 -3.70 16.63 2.22
C ILE A 15 -2.88 17.92 2.26
N SER A 16 -3.54 19.08 2.33
CA SER A 16 -2.90 20.40 2.40
C SER A 16 -2.07 20.61 3.66
N ALA A 17 -2.37 19.87 4.74
CA ALA A 17 -1.66 19.93 6.01
C ALA A 17 -0.32 19.17 5.99
N SER A 18 -0.08 18.29 5.02
CA SER A 18 1.22 17.63 4.85
C SER A 18 2.27 18.66 4.43
N PRO A 19 3.47 18.67 5.04
CA PRO A 19 4.57 19.50 4.57
C PRO A 19 5.20 18.98 3.28
N TYR A 20 4.94 17.75 2.90
CA TYR A 20 5.51 17.13 1.72
C TYR A 20 4.87 17.67 0.45
N ARG A 21 5.70 18.17 -0.46
CA ARG A 21 5.33 18.68 -1.77
C ARG A 21 6.30 18.11 -2.79
N PHE A 22 5.78 17.67 -3.94
CA PHE A 22 6.61 17.15 -5.00
C PHE A 22 6.06 17.54 -6.37
N GLN A 23 6.92 18.09 -7.21
CA GLN A 23 6.66 18.38 -8.61
C GLN A 23 7.96 18.27 -9.40
N ARG A 24 7.91 17.57 -10.52
CA ARG A 24 9.00 17.56 -11.51
C ARG A 24 8.80 18.69 -12.51
N LYS A 25 9.89 19.19 -13.12
CA LYS A 25 9.83 20.24 -14.17
C LYS A 25 9.44 19.64 -15.52
N ASP A 26 10.08 18.53 -15.88
CA ASP A 26 9.81 17.75 -17.09
C ASP A 26 9.24 16.42 -16.61
N TYR A 27 7.95 16.17 -16.84
CA TYR A 27 7.25 15.04 -16.22
C TYR A 27 6.21 14.42 -17.15
N GLU A 28 6.04 13.11 -17.00
CA GLU A 28 4.82 12.41 -17.36
C GLU A 28 3.80 12.56 -16.22
N PRO A 29 2.48 12.49 -16.51
CA PRO A 29 1.44 12.62 -15.47
C PRO A 29 1.60 11.64 -14.29
N VAL A 30 2.18 10.47 -14.53
CA VAL A 30 2.44 9.44 -13.50
C VAL A 30 3.63 9.76 -12.60
N ASP A 31 4.49 10.69 -13.00
CA ASP A 31 5.75 11.01 -12.31
C ASP A 31 5.62 12.13 -11.27
N THR A 32 4.47 12.78 -11.18
CA THR A 32 4.30 13.95 -10.30
C THR A 32 2.97 13.94 -9.57
N MET A 33 2.96 14.55 -8.39
CA MET A 33 1.76 14.61 -7.56
C MET A 33 0.79 15.69 -8.06
N LEU A 34 -0.51 15.37 -8.11
CA LEU A 34 -1.57 16.32 -8.42
C LEU A 34 -1.44 17.56 -7.52
N HIS A 35 -1.34 18.75 -8.14
CA HIS A 35 -1.12 20.02 -7.43
C HIS A 35 0.03 19.99 -6.40
N GLN A 36 1.08 19.20 -6.64
CA GLN A 36 2.22 18.96 -5.74
C GLN A 36 1.86 18.24 -4.43
N MET A 37 0.61 17.92 -4.18
CA MET A 37 0.10 17.34 -2.93
C MET A 37 -0.42 15.92 -3.09
N GLY A 38 -0.96 15.60 -4.26
CA GLY A 38 -1.69 14.36 -4.55
C GLY A 38 -3.20 14.52 -4.41
N THR A 39 -3.92 13.43 -4.52
CA THR A 39 -5.38 13.40 -4.44
C THR A 39 -5.89 13.59 -3.01
N PRO A 40 -7.13 14.10 -2.82
CA PRO A 40 -7.73 14.26 -1.49
C PRO A 40 -7.76 12.95 -0.70
N ILE A 41 -7.61 13.07 0.62
CA ILE A 41 -7.69 11.96 1.57
C ILE A 41 -8.70 12.24 2.67
N LYS A 42 -9.26 11.15 3.23
CA LYS A 42 -9.99 11.21 4.50
C LYS A 42 -9.26 10.34 5.51
N LYS A 43 -8.91 10.94 6.66
CA LYS A 43 -8.27 10.23 7.76
C LYS A 43 -9.03 8.94 8.09
N CYS A 44 -8.33 7.81 8.05
CA CYS A 44 -8.92 6.49 8.24
C CYS A 44 -8.05 5.52 9.07
N GLY A 45 -6.87 5.97 9.55
CA GLY A 45 -5.93 5.15 10.31
C GLY A 45 -4.82 4.52 9.47
N LEU A 46 -4.84 4.71 8.14
CA LEU A 46 -3.76 4.33 7.24
C LEU A 46 -2.72 5.46 7.14
N VAL A 47 -1.49 5.07 6.85
CA VAL A 47 -0.38 5.99 6.58
C VAL A 47 -0.37 6.34 5.11
N ARG A 48 -0.25 7.63 4.80
CA ARG A 48 -0.21 8.13 3.45
C ARG A 48 1.07 7.74 2.73
N SER A 49 0.94 7.38 1.45
CA SER A 49 2.02 7.11 0.51
C SER A 49 1.85 7.99 -0.73
N ALA A 50 2.81 8.86 -0.99
CA ALA A 50 2.76 9.76 -2.15
C ALA A 50 3.06 9.04 -3.47
N PHE A 51 3.93 8.04 -3.40
CA PHE A 51 4.39 7.23 -4.52
C PHE A 51 4.25 5.75 -4.23
N ARG A 52 4.11 4.98 -5.29
CA ARG A 52 4.21 3.53 -5.31
C ARG A 52 5.67 3.09 -5.24
N PRO A 53 5.96 1.81 -4.97
CA PRO A 53 7.31 1.27 -5.06
C PRO A 53 7.94 1.38 -6.47
N SER A 54 7.10 1.50 -7.51
CA SER A 54 7.49 1.70 -8.91
C SER A 54 7.87 3.14 -9.27
N ASP A 55 7.91 4.06 -8.32
CA ASP A 55 8.07 5.51 -8.49
C ASP A 55 6.86 6.23 -9.15
N ASP A 56 5.81 5.52 -9.52
CA ASP A 56 4.55 6.14 -9.98
C ASP A 56 3.82 6.82 -8.82
N THR A 57 3.16 7.94 -9.09
CA THR A 57 2.32 8.59 -8.09
C THR A 57 1.11 7.75 -7.72
N SER A 58 0.79 7.69 -6.43
CA SER A 58 -0.42 7.04 -5.95
C SER A 58 -1.67 7.74 -6.48
N THR A 59 -2.60 6.98 -7.06
CA THR A 59 -3.93 7.48 -7.46
C THR A 59 -4.74 7.82 -6.21
N TYR A 60 -4.80 6.88 -5.25
CA TYR A 60 -5.33 7.09 -3.92
C TYR A 60 -4.20 6.93 -2.90
N GLN A 61 -4.06 7.90 -2.01
CA GLN A 61 -2.85 8.09 -1.21
C GLN A 61 -2.61 7.05 -0.10
N PHE A 62 -3.52 6.09 0.11
CA PHE A 62 -3.31 4.99 1.06
C PHE A 62 -3.04 3.69 0.29
N HIS A 63 -1.76 3.42 0.04
CA HIS A 63 -1.29 2.20 -0.61
C HIS A 63 -1.32 1.05 0.40
N ILE A 64 -2.19 0.06 0.17
CA ILE A 64 -2.46 -1.03 1.12
C ILE A 64 -1.22 -1.93 1.33
N PRO A 65 -0.48 -2.36 0.29
CA PRO A 65 0.71 -3.18 0.52
C PRO A 65 1.79 -2.46 1.34
N ALA A 66 2.01 -1.15 1.13
CA ALA A 66 2.96 -0.37 1.92
C ALA A 66 2.52 -0.22 3.38
N ASN A 67 1.21 -0.07 3.62
CA ASN A 67 0.65 -0.06 4.97
C ASN A 67 0.80 -1.43 5.66
N ALA A 68 0.63 -2.54 4.94
CA ALA A 68 0.87 -3.89 5.46
C ALA A 68 2.35 -4.08 5.85
N MET A 69 3.29 -3.68 4.99
CA MET A 69 4.72 -3.69 5.29
C MET A 69 5.05 -2.81 6.51
N MET A 70 4.51 -1.58 6.56
CA MET A 70 4.71 -0.66 7.68
C MET A 70 4.26 -1.27 9.00
N LEU A 71 3.11 -1.95 9.01
CA LEU A 71 2.56 -2.64 10.19
C LEU A 71 3.53 -3.72 10.68
N THR A 72 3.98 -4.62 9.81
CA THR A 72 4.85 -5.74 10.18
C THR A 72 6.21 -5.25 10.67
N GLU A 73 6.78 -4.23 10.03
CA GLU A 73 8.04 -3.61 10.46
C GLU A 73 7.92 -2.89 11.81
N LEU A 74 6.81 -2.21 12.07
CA LEU A 74 6.56 -1.57 13.37
C LEU A 74 6.45 -2.60 14.50
N GLN A 75 5.82 -3.76 14.23
CA GLN A 75 5.75 -4.87 15.18
C GLN A 75 7.15 -5.45 15.44
N SER A 76 7.91 -5.72 14.38
CA SER A 76 9.28 -6.28 14.46
C SER A 76 10.23 -5.36 15.23
N ILE A 77 10.20 -4.06 14.93
CA ILE A 77 11.02 -3.06 15.65
C ILE A 77 10.62 -3.02 17.14
N ALA A 78 9.32 -3.02 17.44
CA ALA A 78 8.85 -3.01 18.83
C ALA A 78 9.30 -4.27 19.59
N GLU A 79 9.23 -5.45 18.98
CA GLU A 79 9.70 -6.70 19.55
C GLU A 79 11.21 -6.63 19.89
N ILE A 80 12.02 -6.13 18.96
CA ILE A 80 13.46 -5.95 19.17
C ILE A 80 13.72 -5.00 20.35
N LEU A 81 13.10 -3.82 20.37
CA LEU A 81 13.31 -2.84 21.41
C LEU A 81 12.89 -3.36 22.80
N LEU A 82 11.75 -4.08 22.88
CA LEU A 82 11.30 -4.69 24.13
C LEU A 82 12.19 -5.83 24.58
N SER A 83 12.68 -6.67 23.68
CA SER A 83 13.60 -7.78 24.01
C SER A 83 14.94 -7.29 24.56
N LEU A 84 15.40 -6.14 24.09
CA LEU A 84 16.62 -5.47 24.57
C LEU A 84 16.38 -4.57 25.78
N ASN A 85 15.13 -4.41 26.19
CA ASN A 85 14.71 -3.51 27.27
C ASN A 85 15.19 -2.05 27.09
N ILE A 86 15.12 -1.55 25.85
CA ILE A 86 15.49 -0.18 25.46
C ILE A 86 14.32 0.49 24.78
N GLU A 87 14.23 1.83 24.87
CA GLU A 87 13.25 2.64 24.13
C GLU A 87 11.80 2.11 24.24
N THR A 88 11.40 1.65 25.42
CA THR A 88 10.10 0.99 25.64
C THR A 88 8.91 1.86 25.24
N ASP A 89 8.97 3.19 25.46
CA ASP A 89 7.94 4.13 25.03
C ASP A 89 7.82 4.19 23.50
N THR A 90 8.95 4.12 22.80
CA THR A 90 9.01 4.07 21.32
C THR A 90 8.39 2.77 20.83
N ALA A 91 8.69 1.65 21.46
CA ALA A 91 8.10 0.34 21.15
C ALA A 91 6.58 0.34 21.34
N GLN A 92 6.08 0.90 22.45
CA GLN A 92 4.63 1.00 22.70
C GLN A 92 3.91 1.89 21.67
N LYS A 93 4.52 2.99 21.27
CA LYS A 93 3.99 3.85 20.18
C LYS A 93 3.95 3.10 18.85
N ALA A 94 4.99 2.34 18.50
CA ALA A 94 5.04 1.52 17.31
C ALA A 94 3.91 0.48 17.29
N LEU A 95 3.72 -0.27 18.38
CA LEU A 95 2.63 -1.26 18.49
C LEU A 95 1.25 -0.61 18.39
N LYS A 96 1.05 0.55 18.99
CA LYS A 96 -0.21 1.30 18.86
C LYS A 96 -0.51 1.65 17.41
N ILE A 97 0.45 2.24 16.70
CA ILE A 97 0.30 2.62 15.28
C ILE A 97 0.05 1.37 14.44
N ALA A 98 0.81 0.29 14.64
CA ALA A 98 0.63 -0.98 13.95
C ALA A 98 -0.80 -1.51 14.09
N GLY A 99 -1.34 -1.56 15.32
CA GLY A 99 -2.71 -2.00 15.55
C GLY A 99 -3.79 -1.07 14.96
N GLU A 100 -3.52 0.22 14.81
CA GLU A 100 -4.40 1.16 14.11
C GLU A 100 -4.39 0.89 12.61
N ILE A 101 -3.21 0.68 12.01
CA ILE A 101 -3.05 0.34 10.59
C ILE A 101 -3.76 -0.99 10.27
N GLU A 102 -3.56 -2.03 11.09
CA GLU A 102 -4.20 -3.33 10.90
C GLU A 102 -5.72 -3.21 10.80
N ARG A 103 -6.34 -2.59 11.80
CA ARG A 103 -7.78 -2.35 11.80
C ARG A 103 -8.24 -1.56 10.56
N ALA A 104 -7.44 -0.58 10.13
CA ALA A 104 -7.75 0.26 8.99
C ALA A 104 -7.65 -0.50 7.66
N ILE A 105 -6.64 -1.38 7.49
CA ILE A 105 -6.51 -2.25 6.31
C ILE A 105 -7.76 -3.11 6.16
N TYR A 106 -8.18 -3.84 7.20
CA TYR A 106 -9.36 -4.70 7.12
C TYR A 106 -10.65 -3.92 6.95
N LYS A 107 -10.75 -2.69 7.45
CA LYS A 107 -11.96 -1.87 7.35
C LYS A 107 -12.10 -1.14 6.00
N TYR A 108 -11.01 -0.63 5.46
CA TYR A 108 -11.02 0.24 4.27
C TYR A 108 -10.33 -0.38 3.06
N GLY A 109 -9.38 -1.30 3.29
CA GLY A 109 -8.56 -1.93 2.26
C GLY A 109 -9.13 -3.24 1.72
N VAL A 110 -10.33 -3.66 2.12
CA VAL A 110 -10.99 -4.86 1.59
C VAL A 110 -12.14 -4.44 0.67
N THR A 111 -12.17 -5.02 -0.52
CA THR A 111 -13.17 -4.80 -1.56
C THR A 111 -13.61 -6.15 -2.16
N ARG A 112 -14.23 -6.15 -3.34
CA ARG A 112 -14.67 -7.38 -4.03
C ARG A 112 -14.19 -7.41 -5.47
N ASP A 113 -13.86 -8.63 -5.95
CA ASP A 113 -13.64 -8.92 -7.37
C ASP A 113 -14.97 -8.90 -8.14
N LEU A 114 -14.94 -9.17 -9.46
CA LEU A 114 -16.13 -9.20 -10.31
C LEU A 114 -17.09 -10.34 -9.94
N ASN A 115 -16.62 -11.39 -9.27
CA ASN A 115 -17.40 -12.54 -8.82
C ASN A 115 -17.97 -12.33 -7.39
N GLY A 116 -17.70 -11.18 -6.77
CA GLY A 116 -18.16 -10.86 -5.42
C GLY A 116 -17.28 -11.40 -4.29
N ASN A 117 -16.15 -12.07 -4.58
CA ASN A 117 -15.24 -12.55 -3.57
C ASN A 117 -14.48 -11.39 -2.91
N PRO A 118 -14.26 -11.41 -1.59
CA PRO A 118 -13.47 -10.40 -0.92
C PRO A 118 -11.99 -10.49 -1.36
N ILE A 119 -11.41 -9.32 -1.66
CA ILE A 119 -10.00 -9.14 -2.03
C ILE A 119 -9.41 -7.91 -1.34
N PHE A 120 -8.10 -7.84 -1.18
CA PHE A 120 -7.43 -6.59 -0.82
C PHE A 120 -7.45 -5.62 -2.01
N ALA A 121 -7.73 -4.35 -1.73
CA ALA A 121 -7.53 -3.25 -2.66
C ALA A 121 -6.04 -2.89 -2.74
N TYR A 122 -5.61 -2.30 -3.84
CA TYR A 122 -4.24 -1.80 -4.00
C TYR A 122 -4.07 -0.43 -3.34
N GLU A 123 -4.99 0.51 -3.63
CA GLU A 123 -5.02 1.84 -3.01
C GLU A 123 -6.43 2.21 -2.58
N VAL A 124 -6.53 3.06 -1.55
CA VAL A 124 -7.80 3.64 -1.08
C VAL A 124 -7.60 5.10 -0.67
N ASP A 125 -8.69 5.88 -0.57
CA ASP A 125 -8.66 7.30 -0.21
C ASP A 125 -9.27 7.63 1.17
N GLY A 126 -9.91 6.65 1.81
CA GLY A 126 -10.64 6.83 3.05
C GLY A 126 -12.07 7.37 2.90
N PHE A 127 -12.47 7.84 1.69
CA PHE A 127 -13.85 8.24 1.39
C PHE A 127 -14.71 7.05 0.92
N GLY A 128 -14.08 5.93 0.56
CA GLY A 128 -14.74 4.74 0.04
C GLY A 128 -14.36 4.39 -1.40
N ASN A 129 -13.51 5.19 -2.04
CA ASN A 129 -12.97 4.86 -3.34
C ASN A 129 -11.82 3.86 -3.18
N VAL A 130 -11.74 2.92 -4.12
CA VAL A 130 -10.75 1.85 -4.15
C VAL A 130 -10.16 1.70 -5.55
N LEU A 131 -8.87 1.45 -5.63
CA LEU A 131 -8.19 1.06 -6.85
C LEU A 131 -7.90 -0.45 -6.79
N LYS A 132 -8.42 -1.17 -7.77
CA LYS A 132 -8.21 -2.62 -7.92
C LYS A 132 -7.20 -2.87 -9.03
N MET A 133 -5.99 -3.17 -8.63
CA MET A 133 -4.87 -3.60 -9.47
C MET A 133 -3.81 -4.22 -8.57
N ASP A 134 -2.74 -4.68 -9.14
CA ASP A 134 -1.44 -4.88 -8.49
C ASP A 134 -0.35 -4.58 -9.50
N ASP A 135 0.80 -4.17 -9.04
CA ASP A 135 2.00 -4.10 -9.85
C ASP A 135 3.11 -4.99 -9.27
N SER A 136 4.13 -5.26 -10.07
CA SER A 136 5.18 -6.23 -9.72
C SER A 136 6.16 -5.74 -8.65
N ASN A 137 6.14 -4.44 -8.28
CA ASN A 137 7.10 -3.87 -7.34
C ASN A 137 6.70 -4.12 -5.88
N ILE A 138 7.61 -4.64 -5.07
CA ILE A 138 7.39 -4.89 -3.64
C ILE A 138 7.57 -3.59 -2.84
N PRO A 139 6.61 -3.27 -1.93
CA PRO A 139 5.46 -4.04 -1.49
C PRO A 139 4.30 -4.06 -2.49
N SER A 140 3.75 -5.25 -2.78
CA SER A 140 2.63 -5.52 -3.66
C SER A 140 1.59 -6.40 -2.97
N LEU A 141 0.40 -6.56 -3.57
CA LEU A 141 -0.61 -7.47 -3.02
C LEU A 141 -0.15 -8.93 -3.04
N LEU A 142 0.61 -9.35 -4.06
CA LEU A 142 1.20 -10.68 -4.10
C LEU A 142 2.25 -10.90 -3.01
N SER A 143 2.94 -9.86 -2.58
CA SER A 143 4.01 -9.97 -1.58
C SER A 143 3.50 -10.01 -0.13
N LEU A 144 2.20 -9.84 0.14
CA LEU A 144 1.66 -9.78 1.50
C LEU A 144 2.09 -10.94 2.42
N PRO A 145 2.16 -12.21 1.98
CA PRO A 145 2.69 -13.29 2.81
C PRO A 145 4.21 -13.22 3.01
N TYR A 146 4.95 -12.76 2.00
CA TYR A 146 6.39 -12.54 2.09
C TYR A 146 6.73 -11.45 3.11
N LEU A 147 5.91 -10.41 3.18
CA LEU A 147 6.00 -9.34 4.17
C LEU A 147 5.59 -9.77 5.59
N GLY A 148 5.06 -10.97 5.77
CA GLY A 148 4.60 -11.48 7.06
C GLY A 148 3.22 -10.94 7.49
N PHE A 149 2.50 -10.22 6.63
CA PHE A 149 1.21 -9.62 6.97
C PHE A 149 0.08 -10.65 7.06
N VAL A 150 0.02 -11.59 6.12
CA VAL A 150 -0.96 -12.69 6.10
C VAL A 150 -0.29 -14.03 5.87
N LYS A 151 -0.96 -15.12 6.19
CA LYS A 151 -0.49 -16.46 5.82
C LYS A 151 -0.73 -16.72 4.33
N LYS A 152 0.12 -17.57 3.70
CA LYS A 152 -0.01 -17.94 2.28
C LYS A 152 -1.31 -18.68 1.94
N ASP A 153 -1.99 -19.25 2.94
CA ASP A 153 -3.25 -19.98 2.84
C ASP A 153 -4.45 -19.18 3.37
N ASP A 154 -4.26 -17.90 3.71
CA ASP A 154 -5.35 -17.00 4.11
C ASP A 154 -6.39 -16.88 2.99
N PRO A 155 -7.69 -17.10 3.24
CA PRO A 155 -8.73 -17.08 2.20
C PRO A 155 -8.85 -15.73 1.48
N LEU A 156 -8.69 -14.60 2.18
CA LEU A 156 -8.72 -13.26 1.59
C LEU A 156 -7.52 -13.06 0.66
N TYR A 157 -6.32 -13.51 1.09
CA TYR A 157 -5.14 -13.47 0.24
C TYR A 157 -5.27 -14.39 -0.98
N LEU A 158 -5.80 -15.61 -0.83
CA LEU A 158 -5.99 -16.53 -1.96
C LEU A 158 -6.96 -15.96 -3.02
N ASN A 159 -8.01 -15.25 -2.60
CA ASN A 159 -8.88 -14.52 -3.51
C ASN A 159 -8.13 -13.37 -4.19
N THR A 160 -7.38 -12.58 -3.41
CA THR A 160 -6.56 -11.47 -3.92
C THR A 160 -5.53 -11.97 -4.94
N ARG A 161 -4.82 -13.07 -4.64
CA ARG A 161 -3.87 -13.69 -5.56
C ARG A 161 -4.54 -14.13 -6.87
N ARG A 162 -5.74 -14.69 -6.80
CA ARG A 162 -6.52 -15.09 -7.99
C ARG A 162 -6.89 -13.88 -8.84
N PHE A 163 -7.36 -12.80 -8.23
CA PHE A 163 -7.65 -11.53 -8.88
C PHE A 163 -6.38 -10.97 -9.55
N VAL A 164 -5.29 -10.86 -8.82
CA VAL A 164 -4.02 -10.26 -9.32
C VAL A 164 -3.46 -11.03 -10.51
N LEU A 165 -3.59 -12.38 -10.53
CA LEU A 165 -3.14 -13.26 -11.60
C LEU A 165 -4.28 -13.59 -12.60
N SER A 166 -5.11 -12.61 -12.92
CA SER A 166 -6.20 -12.75 -13.88
C SER A 166 -6.35 -11.47 -14.72
N ASP A 167 -7.17 -11.56 -15.77
CA ASP A 167 -7.49 -10.43 -16.65
C ASP A 167 -8.28 -9.29 -15.94
N GLU A 168 -8.69 -9.49 -14.67
CA GLU A 168 -9.25 -8.42 -13.85
C GLU A 168 -8.18 -7.42 -13.36
N ASN A 169 -6.91 -7.84 -13.29
CA ASN A 169 -5.79 -6.94 -13.02
C ASN A 169 -5.30 -6.35 -14.34
N PRO A 170 -5.37 -5.01 -14.53
CA PRO A 170 -4.96 -4.36 -15.78
C PRO A 170 -3.48 -4.52 -16.13
N TYR A 171 -2.66 -4.95 -15.17
CA TYR A 171 -1.21 -5.19 -15.35
C TYR A 171 -0.82 -6.67 -15.37
N PHE A 172 -1.79 -7.58 -15.48
CA PHE A 172 -1.53 -8.98 -15.76
C PHE A 172 -1.47 -9.19 -17.28
N PHE A 173 -0.31 -9.60 -17.79
CA PHE A 173 -0.06 -9.75 -19.22
C PHE A 173 0.23 -11.18 -19.59
N LYS A 174 -0.20 -11.57 -20.79
CA LYS A 174 0.01 -12.89 -21.38
C LYS A 174 0.72 -12.77 -22.72
N GLY A 175 1.74 -13.57 -22.92
CA GLY A 175 2.50 -13.66 -24.16
C GLY A 175 2.80 -15.10 -24.55
N SER A 176 3.44 -15.30 -25.71
CA SER A 176 3.80 -16.63 -26.20
C SER A 176 4.85 -17.35 -25.33
N ALA A 177 5.65 -16.61 -24.58
CA ALA A 177 6.69 -17.14 -23.70
C ALA A 177 6.26 -17.37 -22.26
N GLY A 178 5.14 -16.75 -21.82
CA GLY A 178 4.64 -16.85 -20.45
C GLY A 178 3.62 -15.78 -20.10
N GLU A 179 3.21 -15.78 -18.85
CA GLU A 179 2.29 -14.78 -18.28
C GLU A 179 2.84 -14.26 -16.96
N GLY A 180 2.48 -13.04 -16.58
CA GLY A 180 2.92 -12.42 -15.33
C GLY A 180 2.45 -11.00 -15.18
N ILE A 181 2.88 -10.36 -14.08
CA ILE A 181 2.50 -9.01 -13.74
C ILE A 181 3.58 -8.05 -14.23
N GLY A 182 3.14 -6.93 -14.77
CA GLY A 182 3.96 -5.75 -15.04
C GLY A 182 3.57 -4.59 -14.14
N GLY A 183 3.59 -3.39 -14.68
CA GLY A 183 3.21 -2.18 -13.96
C GLY A 183 3.07 -0.99 -14.90
N ALA A 184 2.49 0.10 -14.40
CA ALA A 184 2.34 1.33 -15.17
C ALA A 184 3.69 1.91 -15.58
N HIS A 185 4.69 1.81 -14.70
CA HIS A 185 6.02 2.39 -14.88
C HIS A 185 6.77 1.85 -16.10
N ILE A 186 6.65 0.54 -16.36
CA ILE A 186 7.37 -0.12 -17.46
C ILE A 186 6.55 -0.18 -18.76
N GLY A 187 5.26 0.18 -18.72
CA GLY A 187 4.36 0.21 -19.85
C GLY A 187 3.51 -1.05 -20.05
N ILE A 188 2.61 -0.97 -21.02
CA ILE A 188 1.64 -2.02 -21.33
C ILE A 188 2.33 -3.20 -22.02
N ASN A 189 1.93 -4.42 -21.67
CA ASN A 189 2.42 -5.70 -22.20
C ASN A 189 3.89 -6.05 -21.83
N TYR A 190 4.45 -5.37 -20.85
CA TYR A 190 5.74 -5.76 -20.30
C TYR A 190 5.53 -6.46 -18.96
N ILE A 191 6.07 -7.68 -18.85
CA ILE A 191 6.12 -8.44 -17.59
C ILE A 191 7.40 -8.03 -16.86
N TRP A 192 7.28 -7.73 -15.59
CA TRP A 192 8.44 -7.47 -14.73
C TRP A 192 8.80 -8.77 -14.02
N PRO A 193 10.01 -9.34 -14.27
CA PRO A 193 10.45 -10.60 -13.68
C PRO A 193 10.80 -10.48 -12.19
#